data_bd73e4e837f7dbe21808f4dd49b41ffc
#
_entry.id   bd73e4e837f7dbe21808f4dd49b41ffc
#
_cell.length_a   1.000
_cell.length_b   1.000
_cell.length_c   1.000
_cell.angle_alpha   90.00
_cell.angle_beta   90.00
_cell.angle_gamma   90.00
#
_symmetry.space_group_name_H-M   'P 1'
#
loop_
_entity.id
_entity.type
_entity.pdbx_description
1 polymer ?
#
loop_
_entity_poly.entity_id
_entity_poly.type
_entity_poly.pdbx_seq_one_letter_code
_entity_poly.pdbx_strand_id
1 'polypeptide(L)'
;MKFMQGVNVLKHGENAYLDLLKHVLEKGTKKMDRTGTGTVSVFGYQMRFNLSEGFPLLTTKRVPFRLIASELLWFIKGDTNIRYLLKNNNNIWNEWAFKNWIESDEYTGPDMTDFGNRSLVDPEFNELYQAEMDKFKTRILEDDEFAAKYGELGPVYGKQWRAWESSRGETIDQLKNVINQIKNNPDSRRHLVVGYNPGDVEFMALPPCHSLFQFYVADGKLSCQLYQRL
;
A
#
# COMPACT_ATOMS: atom_id res chain seq x y z
N MET A 1 -14.54 17.66 -5.00
CA MET A 1 -15.58 17.21 -4.06
C MET A 1 -16.77 16.50 -4.73
N LYS A 2 -16.69 16.13 -6.02
CA LYS A 2 -17.78 15.44 -6.76
C LYS A 2 -17.61 13.93 -6.91
N PHE A 3 -16.51 13.34 -6.41
CA PHE A 3 -16.23 11.89 -6.56
C PHE A 3 -16.90 10.98 -5.51
N MET A 4 -17.54 11.54 -4.48
CA MET A 4 -18.15 10.72 -3.41
C MET A 4 -19.67 10.53 -3.53
N GLN A 5 -20.35 11.21 -4.48
CA GLN A 5 -21.76 10.96 -4.73
C GLN A 5 -21.91 9.79 -5.69
N GLY A 6 -21.91 8.57 -5.18
CA GLY A 6 -22.15 7.35 -5.97
C GLY A 6 -21.41 6.10 -5.54
N VAL A 7 -20.52 6.16 -4.55
CA VAL A 7 -19.92 4.93 -4.00
C VAL A 7 -20.95 4.25 -3.12
N ASN A 8 -21.55 3.18 -3.63
CA ASN A 8 -22.43 2.33 -2.82
C ASN A 8 -21.55 1.49 -1.87
N VAL A 9 -21.66 1.73 -0.58
CA VAL A 9 -20.85 1.04 0.44
C VAL A 9 -21.59 -0.23 0.87
N LEU A 10 -20.87 -1.35 0.89
CA LEU A 10 -21.38 -2.65 1.31
C LEU A 10 -21.67 -2.66 2.83
N LYS A 11 -22.93 -2.56 3.23
CA LYS A 11 -23.31 -2.78 4.64
C LYS A 11 -22.95 -4.18 5.13
N HIS A 12 -23.01 -5.19 4.25
CA HIS A 12 -22.67 -6.59 4.58
C HIS A 12 -21.17 -6.90 4.53
N GLY A 13 -20.38 -6.17 3.75
CA GLY A 13 -18.93 -6.36 3.69
C GLY A 13 -18.21 -6.04 4.99
N GLU A 14 -18.74 -5.10 5.78
CA GLU A 14 -18.20 -4.77 7.09
C GLU A 14 -18.36 -5.92 8.10
N ASN A 15 -19.44 -6.72 7.99
CA ASN A 15 -19.64 -7.88 8.84
C ASN A 15 -18.52 -8.92 8.67
N ALA A 16 -18.03 -9.15 7.45
CA ALA A 16 -16.91 -10.07 7.22
C ALA A 16 -15.63 -9.61 7.96
N TYR A 17 -15.41 -8.30 8.03
CA TYR A 17 -14.30 -7.72 8.80
C TYR A 17 -14.54 -7.83 10.32
N LEU A 18 -15.75 -7.55 10.81
CA LEU A 18 -16.09 -7.68 12.23
C LEU A 18 -16.00 -9.14 12.70
N ASP A 19 -16.42 -10.09 11.87
CA ASP A 19 -16.26 -11.52 12.12
C ASP A 19 -14.80 -11.95 12.21
N LEU A 20 -13.92 -11.39 11.35
CA LEU A 20 -12.48 -11.58 11.46
C LEU A 20 -11.95 -11.04 12.79
N LEU A 21 -12.31 -9.81 13.18
CA LEU A 21 -11.88 -9.24 14.47
C LEU A 21 -12.29 -10.10 15.65
N LYS A 22 -13.56 -10.53 15.67
CA LYS A 22 -14.07 -11.45 16.69
C LYS A 22 -13.28 -12.76 16.72
N HIS A 23 -13.05 -13.36 15.54
CA HIS A 23 -12.28 -14.60 15.43
C HIS A 23 -10.86 -14.43 15.96
N VAL A 24 -10.18 -13.32 15.66
CA VAL A 24 -8.83 -13.02 16.18
C VAL A 24 -8.86 -12.89 17.71
N LEU A 25 -9.85 -12.19 18.28
CA LEU A 25 -9.97 -12.03 19.73
C LEU A 25 -10.24 -13.35 20.45
N GLU A 26 -11.05 -14.24 19.87
CA GLU A 26 -11.47 -15.51 20.50
C GLU A 26 -10.47 -16.65 20.28
N LYS A 27 -9.78 -16.68 19.14
CA LYS A 27 -8.94 -17.81 18.69
C LYS A 27 -7.47 -17.44 18.45
N GLY A 28 -7.14 -16.16 18.52
CA GLY A 28 -5.80 -15.70 18.25
C GLY A 28 -4.78 -16.09 19.32
N THR A 29 -3.55 -16.26 18.88
CA THR A 29 -2.39 -16.50 19.74
C THR A 29 -1.70 -15.18 20.04
N LYS A 30 -1.40 -14.93 21.31
CA LYS A 30 -0.58 -13.77 21.72
C LYS A 30 0.86 -14.00 21.33
N LYS A 31 1.45 -13.01 20.68
CA LYS A 31 2.87 -12.98 20.29
C LYS A 31 3.48 -11.63 20.64
N MET A 32 4.74 -11.63 21.01
CA MET A 32 5.53 -10.40 20.96
C MET A 32 5.89 -10.10 19.52
N ASP A 33 5.78 -8.85 19.14
CA ASP A 33 6.21 -8.35 17.83
C ASP A 33 7.52 -7.56 17.95
N ARG A 34 8.08 -7.12 16.82
CA ARG A 34 9.33 -6.33 16.78
C ARG A 34 9.23 -4.97 17.48
N THR A 35 8.01 -4.47 17.72
CA THR A 35 7.77 -3.17 18.39
C THR A 35 7.67 -3.29 19.90
N GLY A 36 7.59 -4.52 20.44
CA GLY A 36 7.42 -4.78 21.87
C GLY A 36 6.01 -4.56 22.41
N THR A 37 5.08 -4.10 21.57
CA THR A 37 3.67 -3.87 21.95
C THR A 37 2.92 -5.19 22.13
N GLY A 38 3.29 -6.21 21.35
CA GLY A 38 2.61 -7.48 21.29
C GLY A 38 1.39 -7.47 20.36
N THR A 39 1.06 -8.64 19.86
CA THR A 39 -0.08 -8.84 18.95
C THR A 39 -0.90 -10.05 19.34
N VAL A 40 -2.17 -10.05 18.96
CA VAL A 40 -3.02 -11.24 18.95
C VAL A 40 -3.30 -11.57 17.48
N SER A 41 -2.96 -12.76 17.04
CA SER A 41 -3.01 -13.11 15.62
C SER A 41 -3.51 -14.54 15.37
N VAL A 42 -4.12 -14.75 14.20
CA VAL A 42 -4.41 -16.06 13.61
C VAL A 42 -3.62 -16.17 12.30
N PHE A 43 -3.25 -17.41 11.94
CA PHE A 43 -2.59 -17.65 10.65
C PHE A 43 -3.63 -18.10 9.62
N GLY A 44 -3.79 -17.26 8.59
CA GLY A 44 -4.71 -17.54 7.48
C GLY A 44 -6.18 -17.32 7.83
N TYR A 45 -6.81 -16.37 7.15
CA TYR A 45 -8.24 -16.11 7.20
C TYR A 45 -8.69 -15.59 5.85
N GLN A 46 -9.86 -15.99 5.38
CA GLN A 46 -10.41 -15.53 4.10
C GLN A 46 -11.70 -14.75 4.31
N MET A 47 -11.74 -13.53 3.81
CA MET A 47 -12.98 -12.73 3.69
C MET A 47 -13.47 -12.75 2.25
N ARG A 48 -14.78 -12.69 2.05
CA ARG A 48 -15.41 -12.60 0.72
C ARG A 48 -16.35 -11.41 0.67
N PHE A 49 -16.27 -10.67 -0.44
CA PHE A 49 -17.07 -9.48 -0.68
C PHE A 49 -17.79 -9.60 -2.03
N ASN A 50 -19.11 -9.43 -2.02
CA ASN A 50 -19.87 -9.37 -3.27
C ASN A 50 -19.86 -7.93 -3.81
N LEU A 51 -19.00 -7.64 -4.77
CA LEU A 51 -18.84 -6.28 -5.32
C LEU A 51 -20.05 -5.79 -6.11
N SER A 52 -21.01 -6.67 -6.47
CA SER A 52 -22.28 -6.24 -7.08
C SER A 52 -23.16 -5.46 -6.09
N GLU A 53 -22.93 -5.60 -4.81
CA GLU A 53 -23.64 -4.89 -3.73
C GLU A 53 -22.98 -3.54 -3.37
N GLY A 54 -21.78 -3.28 -3.87
CA GLY A 54 -21.03 -2.05 -3.67
C GLY A 54 -19.55 -2.26 -3.32
N PHE A 55 -18.86 -1.19 -3.02
CA PHE A 55 -17.46 -1.20 -2.64
C PHE A 55 -17.32 -1.50 -1.12
N PRO A 56 -16.45 -2.44 -0.69
CA PRO A 56 -16.30 -2.86 0.70
C PRO A 56 -15.50 -1.86 1.54
N LEU A 57 -15.94 -0.61 1.59
CA LEU A 57 -15.32 0.42 2.41
C LEU A 57 -15.77 0.24 3.87
N LEU A 58 -14.81 0.04 4.77
CA LEU A 58 -15.08 -0.07 6.20
C LEU A 58 -15.52 1.28 6.78
N THR A 59 -16.49 1.24 7.70
CA THR A 59 -17.06 2.41 8.39
C THR A 59 -16.78 2.42 9.89
N THR A 60 -16.13 1.38 10.43
CA THR A 60 -15.69 1.27 11.83
C THR A 60 -14.70 2.37 12.23
N LYS A 61 -14.03 2.96 11.25
CA LYS A 61 -13.29 4.22 11.37
C LYS A 61 -13.49 5.03 10.09
N ARG A 62 -13.20 6.33 10.15
CA ARG A 62 -13.24 7.19 8.96
C ARG A 62 -12.09 6.83 8.01
N VAL A 63 -12.41 6.20 6.89
CA VAL A 63 -11.46 5.89 5.81
C VAL A 63 -11.79 6.75 4.59
N PRO A 64 -10.98 7.75 4.24
CA PRO A 64 -11.22 8.57 3.06
C PRO A 64 -10.98 7.77 1.77
N PHE A 65 -12.03 7.45 1.02
CA PHE A 65 -11.93 6.71 -0.25
C PHE A 65 -10.93 7.34 -1.24
N ARG A 66 -10.79 8.67 -1.23
CA ARG A 66 -9.83 9.39 -2.06
C ARG A 66 -8.38 8.89 -1.87
N LEU A 67 -8.00 8.56 -0.64
CA LEU A 67 -6.65 8.07 -0.34
C LEU A 67 -6.44 6.69 -0.96
N ILE A 68 -7.42 5.78 -0.83
CA ILE A 68 -7.39 4.46 -1.45
C ILE A 68 -7.28 4.58 -2.97
N ALA A 69 -8.12 5.42 -3.58
CA ALA A 69 -8.14 5.59 -5.02
C ALA A 69 -6.85 6.20 -5.58
N SER A 70 -6.30 7.24 -4.91
CA SER A 70 -5.05 7.87 -5.36
C SER A 70 -3.84 6.95 -5.23
N GLU A 71 -3.76 6.15 -4.18
CA GLU A 71 -2.72 5.14 -4.03
C GLU A 71 -2.82 4.05 -5.10
N LEU A 72 -4.01 3.49 -5.32
CA LEU A 72 -4.20 2.47 -6.34
C LEU A 72 -3.86 2.99 -7.74
N LEU A 73 -4.26 4.22 -8.07
CA LEU A 73 -3.92 4.85 -9.35
C LEU A 73 -2.41 5.07 -9.50
N TRP A 74 -1.71 5.39 -8.42
CA TRP A 74 -0.26 5.51 -8.39
C TRP A 74 0.40 4.16 -8.69
N PHE A 75 -0.02 3.06 -8.06
CA PHE A 75 0.45 1.71 -8.38
C PHE A 75 0.17 1.34 -9.85
N ILE A 76 -1.06 1.58 -10.34
CA ILE A 76 -1.46 1.28 -11.72
C ILE A 76 -0.63 2.05 -12.75
N LYS A 77 -0.19 3.27 -12.44
CA LYS A 77 0.72 4.04 -13.28
C LYS A 77 2.14 3.45 -13.35
N GLY A 78 2.50 2.57 -12.45
CA GLY A 78 3.87 2.08 -12.31
C GLY A 78 4.81 3.07 -11.61
N ASP A 79 4.24 4.08 -10.97
CA ASP A 79 4.98 5.12 -10.27
C ASP A 79 5.42 4.59 -8.89
N THR A 80 6.59 5.02 -8.43
CA THR A 80 7.21 4.64 -7.16
C THR A 80 7.63 5.86 -6.34
N ASN A 81 7.44 7.07 -6.90
CA ASN A 81 7.78 8.32 -6.25
C ASN A 81 6.57 8.93 -5.54
N ILE A 82 6.75 9.32 -4.28
CA ILE A 82 5.68 9.87 -3.43
C ILE A 82 5.15 11.23 -3.89
N ARG A 83 5.85 11.93 -4.80
CA ARG A 83 5.45 13.27 -5.27
C ARG A 83 4.04 13.29 -5.86
N TYR A 84 3.66 12.24 -6.61
CA TYR A 84 2.30 12.09 -7.10
C TYR A 84 1.28 12.02 -5.97
N LEU A 85 1.59 11.27 -4.93
CA LEU A 85 0.71 11.11 -3.76
C LEU A 85 0.56 12.44 -3.01
N LEU A 86 1.65 13.17 -2.78
CA LEU A 86 1.64 14.50 -2.16
C LEU A 86 0.79 15.50 -2.95
N LYS A 87 0.93 15.53 -4.29
CA LYS A 87 0.09 16.37 -5.16
C LYS A 87 -1.41 16.03 -5.06
N ASN A 88 -1.76 14.83 -4.60
CA ASN A 88 -3.12 14.37 -4.35
C ASN A 88 -3.50 14.42 -2.86
N ASN A 89 -2.74 15.12 -2.01
CA ASN A 89 -2.94 15.20 -0.55
C ASN A 89 -3.03 13.80 0.09
N ASN A 90 -2.20 12.87 -0.34
CA ASN A 90 -2.07 11.53 0.21
C ASN A 90 -0.71 11.38 0.86
N ASN A 91 -0.68 11.23 2.19
CA ASN A 91 0.53 11.26 3.01
C ASN A 91 0.94 9.87 3.52
N ILE A 92 0.25 8.79 3.09
CA ILE A 92 0.41 7.47 3.71
C ILE A 92 1.79 6.82 3.50
N TRP A 93 2.58 7.33 2.53
CA TRP A 93 3.92 6.84 2.23
C TRP A 93 5.05 7.80 2.66
N ASN A 94 4.72 8.96 3.23
CA ASN A 94 5.71 10.00 3.51
C ASN A 94 6.80 9.55 4.49
N GLU A 95 6.43 8.83 5.54
CA GLU A 95 7.37 8.39 6.58
C GLU A 95 8.48 7.49 6.04
N TRP A 96 8.17 6.67 5.04
CA TRP A 96 9.16 5.78 4.41
C TRP A 96 10.19 6.57 3.61
N ALA A 97 9.74 7.54 2.82
CA ALA A 97 10.61 8.42 2.07
C ALA A 97 11.37 9.39 3.00
N PHE A 98 10.72 9.93 4.01
CA PHE A 98 11.33 10.78 5.03
C PHE A 98 12.45 10.07 5.77
N LYS A 99 12.25 8.82 6.14
CA LYS A 99 13.27 7.99 6.78
C LYS A 99 14.53 7.90 5.92
N ASN A 100 14.39 7.60 4.62
CA ASN A 100 15.53 7.54 3.72
C ASN A 100 16.30 8.87 3.65
N TRP A 101 15.60 10.01 3.74
CA TRP A 101 16.25 11.31 3.73
C TRP A 101 17.00 11.61 5.03
N ILE A 102 16.38 11.39 6.19
CA ILE A 102 17.04 11.67 7.49
C ILE A 102 18.21 10.73 7.80
N GLU A 103 18.24 9.55 7.20
CA GLU A 103 19.35 8.59 7.31
C GLU A 103 20.48 8.85 6.30
N SER A 104 20.32 9.86 5.41
CA SER A 104 21.34 10.20 4.41
C SER A 104 22.38 11.18 4.95
N ASP A 105 23.60 11.16 4.37
CA ASP A 105 24.68 12.08 4.70
C ASP A 105 24.34 13.56 4.36
N GLU A 106 23.32 13.82 3.56
CA GLU A 106 22.87 15.17 3.20
C GLU A 106 21.91 15.79 4.21
N TYR A 107 21.41 15.00 5.15
CA TYR A 107 20.55 15.53 6.20
C TYR A 107 21.36 16.22 7.29
N THR A 108 21.12 17.50 7.47
CA THR A 108 21.80 18.36 8.46
C THR A 108 20.84 18.90 9.52
N GLY A 109 19.63 18.39 9.57
CA GLY A 109 18.60 18.79 10.53
C GLY A 109 18.79 18.16 11.91
N PRO A 110 17.82 18.36 12.82
CA PRO A 110 17.84 17.77 14.15
C PRO A 110 17.78 16.23 14.12
N ASP A 111 18.22 15.60 15.19
CA ASP A 111 18.15 14.14 15.34
C ASP A 111 16.69 13.63 15.29
N MET A 112 16.37 12.91 14.22
CA MET A 112 15.07 12.26 13.95
C MET A 112 15.08 10.76 14.20
N THR A 113 16.11 10.22 14.87
CA THR A 113 16.16 8.79 15.18
C THR A 113 14.91 8.36 15.93
N ASP A 114 14.31 7.23 15.51
CA ASP A 114 13.08 6.67 16.08
C ASP A 114 11.90 7.65 16.14
N PHE A 115 11.79 8.53 15.13
CA PHE A 115 10.77 9.59 15.08
C PHE A 115 9.35 9.06 15.26
N GLY A 116 9.04 7.85 14.76
CA GLY A 116 7.73 7.25 14.88
C GLY A 116 7.30 7.02 16.33
N ASN A 117 8.17 6.45 17.16
CA ASN A 117 7.85 6.20 18.58
C ASN A 117 7.99 7.48 19.42
N ARG A 118 9.05 8.27 19.19
CA ARG A 118 9.29 9.50 19.95
C ARG A 118 8.16 10.50 19.82
N SER A 119 7.61 10.69 18.61
CA SER A 119 6.50 11.61 18.38
C SER A 119 5.19 11.22 19.08
N LEU A 120 5.03 9.94 19.45
CA LEU A 120 3.84 9.47 20.18
C LEU A 120 3.86 9.79 21.66
N VAL A 121 5.06 9.96 22.24
CA VAL A 121 5.24 10.07 23.70
C VAL A 121 5.82 11.41 24.13
N ASP A 122 6.39 12.18 23.21
CA ASP A 122 7.04 13.47 23.45
C ASP A 122 6.38 14.55 22.57
N PRO A 123 5.54 15.43 23.14
CA PRO A 123 4.86 16.50 22.41
C PRO A 123 5.82 17.53 21.77
N GLU A 124 6.93 17.88 22.44
CA GLU A 124 7.91 18.84 21.90
C GLU A 124 8.65 18.24 20.72
N PHE A 125 9.02 16.96 20.82
CA PHE A 125 9.60 16.26 19.71
C PHE A 125 8.61 16.10 18.56
N ASN A 126 7.32 15.87 18.85
CA ASN A 126 6.31 15.77 17.79
C ASN A 126 6.16 17.08 17.00
N GLU A 127 6.21 18.25 17.65
CA GLU A 127 6.20 19.54 16.96
C GLU A 127 7.42 19.68 16.04
N LEU A 128 8.59 19.30 16.52
CA LEU A 128 9.82 19.30 15.73
C LEU A 128 9.73 18.35 14.53
N TYR A 129 9.25 17.12 14.74
CA TYR A 129 9.04 16.14 13.69
C TYR A 129 8.06 16.64 12.62
N GLN A 130 6.94 17.25 13.02
CA GLN A 130 5.98 17.80 12.05
C GLN A 130 6.62 18.94 11.24
N ALA A 131 7.42 19.80 11.85
CA ALA A 131 8.12 20.88 11.15
C ALA A 131 9.12 20.33 10.11
N GLU A 132 9.90 19.31 10.46
CA GLU A 132 10.85 18.68 9.54
C GLU A 132 10.12 17.90 8.41
N MET A 133 9.03 17.20 8.73
CA MET A 133 8.19 16.54 7.75
C MET A 133 7.57 17.53 6.77
N ASP A 134 7.13 18.70 7.21
CA ASP A 134 6.57 19.73 6.33
C ASP A 134 7.64 20.34 5.41
N LYS A 135 8.86 20.57 5.90
CA LYS A 135 10.00 20.96 5.05
C LYS A 135 10.32 19.91 4.00
N PHE A 136 10.35 18.63 4.39
CA PHE A 136 10.56 17.51 3.48
C PHE A 136 9.50 17.46 2.37
N LYS A 137 8.21 17.52 2.73
CA LYS A 137 7.10 17.51 1.77
C LYS A 137 7.18 18.69 0.79
N THR A 138 7.49 19.87 1.29
CA THR A 138 7.67 21.07 0.47
C THR A 138 8.79 20.86 -0.55
N ARG A 139 9.95 20.36 -0.12
CA ARG A 139 11.05 20.06 -1.03
C ARG A 139 10.70 18.99 -2.05
N ILE A 140 9.99 17.91 -1.67
CA ILE A 140 9.51 16.91 -2.64
C ILE A 140 8.59 17.55 -3.69
N LEU A 141 7.78 18.54 -3.34
CA LEU A 141 6.87 19.19 -4.28
C LEU A 141 7.57 20.21 -5.21
N GLU A 142 8.56 20.93 -4.72
CA GLU A 142 9.14 22.10 -5.38
C GLU A 142 10.51 21.85 -6.03
N ASP A 143 11.27 20.87 -5.56
CA ASP A 143 12.62 20.55 -6.00
C ASP A 143 12.62 19.21 -6.77
N ASP A 144 12.89 19.26 -8.07
CA ASP A 144 12.85 18.09 -8.94
C ASP A 144 13.98 17.10 -8.64
N GLU A 145 15.18 17.58 -8.33
CA GLU A 145 16.34 16.74 -8.01
C GLU A 145 16.16 16.06 -6.65
N PHE A 146 15.70 16.82 -5.68
CA PHE A 146 15.37 16.29 -4.35
C PHE A 146 14.26 15.24 -4.41
N ALA A 147 13.19 15.50 -5.18
CA ALA A 147 12.10 14.56 -5.36
C ALA A 147 12.55 13.27 -6.08
N ALA A 148 13.39 13.38 -7.10
CA ALA A 148 13.95 12.22 -7.79
C ALA A 148 14.81 11.35 -6.86
N LYS A 149 15.51 11.96 -5.90
CA LYS A 149 16.41 11.25 -4.99
C LYS A 149 15.67 10.70 -3.76
N TYR A 150 14.92 11.53 -3.08
CA TYR A 150 14.33 11.22 -1.77
C TYR A 150 12.82 10.94 -1.79
N GLY A 151 12.15 11.19 -2.90
CA GLY A 151 10.76 10.79 -3.10
C GLY A 151 10.58 9.36 -3.57
N GLU A 152 11.66 8.72 -4.00
CA GLU A 152 11.67 7.37 -4.56
C GLU A 152 11.66 6.31 -3.46
N LEU A 153 10.77 5.33 -3.59
CA LEU A 153 10.59 4.25 -2.62
C LEU A 153 11.22 2.92 -3.05
N GLY A 154 11.96 2.94 -4.16
CA GLY A 154 12.51 1.73 -4.76
C GLY A 154 11.46 0.92 -5.54
N PRO A 155 11.75 -0.35 -5.87
CA PRO A 155 10.93 -1.15 -6.78
C PRO A 155 9.64 -1.68 -6.12
N VAL A 156 8.86 -0.79 -5.47
CA VAL A 156 7.59 -1.13 -4.81
C VAL A 156 6.49 -1.44 -5.84
N TYR A 157 5.31 -1.77 -5.38
CA TYR A 157 4.11 -2.21 -6.11
C TYR A 157 4.00 -1.79 -7.58
N GLY A 158 4.09 -0.49 -7.88
CA GLY A 158 3.93 0.04 -9.23
C GLY A 158 4.97 -0.50 -10.20
N LYS A 159 6.24 -0.50 -9.80
CA LYS A 159 7.35 -1.08 -10.58
C LYS A 159 7.11 -2.57 -10.84
N GLN A 160 6.74 -3.34 -9.83
CA GLN A 160 6.52 -4.77 -9.99
C GLN A 160 5.34 -5.08 -10.91
N TRP A 161 4.24 -4.34 -10.80
CA TRP A 161 3.04 -4.59 -11.60
C TRP A 161 3.19 -4.17 -13.07
N ARG A 162 3.96 -3.12 -13.34
CA ARG A 162 4.03 -2.50 -14.67
C ARG A 162 5.36 -2.69 -15.38
N ALA A 163 6.42 -2.97 -14.65
CA ALA A 163 7.77 -3.08 -15.20
C ALA A 163 8.63 -4.12 -14.44
N TRP A 164 8.10 -5.33 -14.24
CA TRP A 164 8.84 -6.46 -13.66
C TRP A 164 10.04 -6.80 -14.54
N GLU A 165 11.21 -6.95 -13.95
CA GLU A 165 12.41 -7.37 -14.67
C GLU A 165 12.54 -8.89 -14.65
N SER A 166 12.59 -9.50 -15.83
CA SER A 166 12.85 -10.93 -15.98
C SER A 166 14.33 -11.24 -15.84
N SER A 167 14.67 -12.51 -15.57
CA SER A 167 16.06 -12.99 -15.57
C SER A 167 16.78 -12.83 -16.92
N ARG A 168 16.07 -12.50 -17.99
CA ARG A 168 16.62 -12.23 -19.33
C ARG A 168 16.81 -10.75 -19.61
N GLY A 169 16.54 -9.87 -18.64
CA GLY A 169 16.59 -8.42 -18.83
C GLY A 169 15.39 -7.84 -19.58
N GLU A 170 14.31 -8.62 -19.77
CA GLU A 170 13.08 -8.13 -20.40
C GLU A 170 12.17 -7.48 -19.35
N THR A 171 11.54 -6.37 -19.71
CA THR A 171 10.52 -5.73 -18.88
C THR A 171 9.14 -6.32 -19.15
N ILE A 172 8.46 -6.77 -18.10
CA ILE A 172 7.13 -7.38 -18.16
C ILE A 172 6.10 -6.48 -17.51
N ASP A 173 5.12 -6.02 -18.29
CA ASP A 173 3.93 -5.35 -17.76
C ASP A 173 2.87 -6.40 -17.38
N GLN A 174 2.86 -6.81 -16.11
CA GLN A 174 1.97 -7.85 -15.59
C GLN A 174 0.50 -7.45 -15.70
N LEU A 175 0.15 -6.17 -15.43
CA LEU A 175 -1.24 -5.70 -15.53
C LEU A 175 -1.74 -5.72 -16.98
N LYS A 176 -0.95 -5.23 -17.93
CA LYS A 176 -1.30 -5.29 -19.35
C LYS A 176 -1.49 -6.74 -19.81
N ASN A 177 -0.60 -7.63 -19.39
CA ASN A 177 -0.64 -9.04 -19.76
C ASN A 177 -1.88 -9.72 -19.19
N VAL A 178 -2.22 -9.51 -17.91
CA VAL A 178 -3.40 -10.14 -17.30
C VAL A 178 -4.70 -9.63 -17.93
N ILE A 179 -4.80 -8.32 -18.22
CA ILE A 179 -5.96 -7.76 -18.93
C ILE A 179 -6.14 -8.40 -20.31
N ASN A 180 -5.05 -8.55 -21.08
CA ASN A 180 -5.08 -9.19 -22.37
C ASN A 180 -5.46 -10.67 -22.28
N GLN A 181 -4.95 -11.38 -21.27
CA GLN A 181 -5.30 -12.78 -21.03
C GLN A 181 -6.77 -12.95 -20.66
N ILE A 182 -7.32 -12.10 -19.78
CA ILE A 182 -8.75 -12.13 -19.42
C ILE A 182 -9.63 -11.93 -20.66
N LYS A 183 -9.25 -11.03 -21.58
CA LYS A 183 -10.00 -10.77 -22.81
C LYS A 183 -9.94 -11.90 -23.84
N ASN A 184 -8.76 -12.52 -24.00
CA ASN A 184 -8.50 -13.44 -25.11
C ASN A 184 -8.53 -14.93 -24.69
N ASN A 185 -8.37 -15.21 -23.40
CA ASN A 185 -8.38 -16.57 -22.84
C ASN A 185 -8.92 -16.55 -21.41
N PRO A 186 -10.23 -16.22 -21.21
CA PRO A 186 -10.83 -16.03 -19.88
C PRO A 186 -10.77 -17.29 -18.99
N ASP A 187 -10.69 -18.49 -19.59
CA ASP A 187 -10.64 -19.77 -18.87
C ASP A 187 -9.24 -20.11 -18.33
N SER A 188 -8.24 -19.26 -18.60
CA SER A 188 -6.90 -19.46 -18.06
C SER A 188 -6.88 -19.37 -16.54
N ARG A 189 -6.12 -20.26 -15.91
CA ARG A 189 -5.84 -20.25 -14.46
C ARG A 189 -4.60 -19.45 -14.10
N ARG A 190 -4.05 -18.67 -15.06
CA ARG A 190 -2.79 -17.92 -14.93
C ARG A 190 -3.00 -16.40 -14.92
N HIS A 191 -4.20 -15.93 -14.59
CA HIS A 191 -4.50 -14.52 -14.44
C HIS A 191 -3.94 -14.00 -13.11
N LEU A 192 -2.62 -13.89 -13.01
CA LEU A 192 -1.90 -13.61 -11.78
C LEU A 192 -1.05 -12.36 -11.94
N VAL A 193 -1.01 -11.53 -10.89
CA VAL A 193 -0.10 -10.38 -10.74
C VAL A 193 0.62 -10.51 -9.41
N VAL A 194 1.95 -10.43 -9.42
CA VAL A 194 2.80 -10.58 -8.23
C VAL A 194 3.45 -9.26 -7.89
N GLY A 195 3.32 -8.83 -6.64
CA GLY A 195 3.98 -7.63 -6.12
C GLY A 195 5.24 -7.93 -5.31
N TYR A 196 5.31 -9.12 -4.71
CA TYR A 196 6.44 -9.53 -3.88
C TYR A 196 7.53 -10.19 -4.72
N ASN A 197 8.62 -9.46 -4.97
CA ASN A 197 9.79 -9.94 -5.70
C ASN A 197 10.94 -10.21 -4.72
N PRO A 198 11.30 -11.47 -4.45
CA PRO A 198 12.39 -11.78 -3.52
C PRO A 198 13.75 -11.19 -3.91
N GLY A 199 13.97 -10.93 -5.20
CA GLY A 199 15.22 -10.33 -5.69
C GLY A 199 15.31 -8.82 -5.47
N ASP A 200 14.17 -8.15 -5.27
CA ASP A 200 14.09 -6.69 -5.15
C ASP A 200 13.68 -6.23 -3.74
N VAL A 201 13.22 -7.14 -2.88
CA VAL A 201 12.55 -6.79 -1.61
C VAL A 201 13.42 -5.98 -0.67
N GLU A 202 14.73 -6.18 -0.70
CA GLU A 202 15.69 -5.44 0.14
C GLU A 202 15.93 -3.99 -0.35
N PHE A 203 15.59 -3.70 -1.61
CA PHE A 203 15.67 -2.36 -2.19
C PHE A 203 14.37 -1.56 -2.09
N MET A 204 13.33 -2.15 -1.50
CA MET A 204 12.03 -1.50 -1.31
C MET A 204 11.99 -0.79 0.04
N ALA A 205 11.50 0.44 0.07
CA ALA A 205 11.28 1.15 1.34
C ALA A 205 10.33 0.39 2.28
N LEU A 206 9.39 -0.38 1.70
CA LEU A 206 8.51 -1.29 2.43
C LEU A 206 8.21 -2.54 1.58
N PRO A 207 8.52 -3.77 2.08
CA PRO A 207 8.12 -5.00 1.41
C PRO A 207 6.61 -5.11 1.23
N PRO A 208 6.10 -5.52 0.04
CA PRO A 208 4.68 -5.50 -0.27
C PRO A 208 3.83 -6.35 0.68
N CYS A 209 2.79 -5.75 1.28
CA CYS A 209 1.76 -6.47 2.02
C CYS A 209 0.81 -7.20 1.05
N HIS A 210 0.39 -6.52 -0.02
CA HIS A 210 -0.37 -7.13 -1.12
C HIS A 210 0.58 -7.95 -2.00
N SER A 211 0.87 -9.19 -1.58
CA SER A 211 1.95 -9.99 -2.19
C SER A 211 1.61 -10.44 -3.60
N LEU A 212 0.37 -10.83 -3.85
CA LEU A 212 -0.14 -11.18 -5.17
C LEU A 212 -1.66 -11.06 -5.22
N PHE A 213 -2.20 -10.92 -6.43
CA PHE A 213 -3.62 -11.08 -6.68
C PHE A 213 -3.87 -11.89 -7.95
N GLN A 214 -4.98 -12.62 -7.94
CA GLN A 214 -5.40 -13.50 -9.02
C GLN A 214 -6.83 -13.18 -9.45
N PHE A 215 -7.08 -13.20 -10.75
CA PHE A 215 -8.42 -13.07 -11.30
C PHE A 215 -8.97 -14.43 -11.72
N TYR A 216 -10.29 -14.52 -11.68
CA TYR A 216 -11.04 -15.69 -12.14
C TYR A 216 -12.29 -15.24 -12.88
N VAL A 217 -12.54 -15.83 -14.04
CA VAL A 217 -13.72 -15.54 -14.86
C VAL A 217 -14.63 -16.76 -14.86
N ALA A 218 -15.90 -16.56 -14.51
CA ALA A 218 -16.94 -17.56 -14.60
C ALA A 218 -18.29 -16.89 -14.82
N ASP A 219 -19.14 -17.47 -15.66
CA ASP A 219 -20.51 -16.99 -15.96
C ASP A 219 -20.55 -15.50 -16.34
N GLY A 220 -19.55 -15.04 -17.11
CA GLY A 220 -19.43 -13.64 -17.52
C GLY A 220 -19.08 -12.66 -16.38
N LYS A 221 -18.70 -13.15 -15.22
CA LYS A 221 -18.31 -12.37 -14.05
C LYS A 221 -16.82 -12.51 -13.78
N LEU A 222 -16.22 -11.41 -13.31
CA LEU A 222 -14.83 -11.34 -12.88
C LEU A 222 -14.75 -11.34 -11.35
N SER A 223 -13.96 -12.26 -10.81
CA SER A 223 -13.60 -12.30 -9.39
C SER A 223 -12.12 -11.99 -9.21
N CYS A 224 -11.76 -11.43 -8.05
CA CYS A 224 -10.37 -11.17 -7.68
C CYS A 224 -10.11 -11.73 -6.29
N GLN A 225 -9.02 -12.47 -6.14
CA GLN A 225 -8.49 -12.91 -4.84
C GLN A 225 -7.16 -12.20 -4.59
N LEU A 226 -7.05 -11.56 -3.44
CA LEU A 226 -5.82 -10.94 -2.97
C LEU A 226 -5.20 -11.82 -1.87
N TYR A 227 -3.91 -12.13 -1.97
CA TYR A 227 -3.13 -12.64 -0.86
C TYR A 227 -2.38 -11.48 -0.20
N GLN A 228 -2.78 -11.18 1.03
CA GLN A 228 -2.18 -10.14 1.86
C GLN A 228 -1.46 -10.77 3.04
N ARG A 229 -0.18 -10.42 3.22
CA ARG A 229 0.53 -10.67 4.48
C ARG A 229 0.36 -9.47 5.42
N LEU A 230 0.33 -9.71 6.70
CA LEU A 230 0.30 -8.69 7.75
C LEU A 230 1.62 -8.74 8.54
#